data_7733513651319364fa85577fbbeb1c3c
#
_entry.id   7733513651319364fa85577fbbeb1c3c
#
_cell.length_a   1.000
_cell.length_b   1.000
_cell.length_c   1.000
_cell.angle_alpha   90.00
_cell.angle_beta   90.00
_cell.angle_gamma   90.00
#
_symmetry.space_group_name_H-M   'P 1'
#
loop_
_entity.id
_entity.type
_entity.pdbx_description
1 polymer ?
#
loop_
_entity_poly.entity_id
_entity_poly.type
_entity_poly.pdbx_seq_one_letter_code
_entity_poly.pdbx_strand_id
1 'polypeptide(L)'
;MVYLARKGDAVVHHTNLEAMREMDGVEPEMEISNEEFEEAGGFARIIDGKIFIGKTEKEKQREEAEAEIRLLKAKLAETDYIAAKIAEGSATAEDYAEKIAERQAWRARINELEELSA
;
A
#
# COMPACT_ATOMS: atom_id res chain seq x y z
N MET A 1 18.73 9.37 16.79
CA MET A 1 18.09 8.13 17.29
C MET A 1 16.63 8.37 17.61
N VAL A 2 15.82 7.39 17.34
CA VAL A 2 14.41 7.37 17.74
C VAL A 2 14.26 6.34 18.86
N TYR A 3 13.68 6.75 19.97
CA TYR A 3 13.41 5.90 21.11
C TYR A 3 11.94 5.53 21.12
N LEU A 4 11.64 4.25 21.29
CA LEU A 4 10.28 3.73 21.23
C LEU A 4 9.95 2.97 22.52
N ALA A 5 8.72 3.09 22.95
CA ALA A 5 8.21 2.37 24.12
C ALA A 5 6.71 2.11 23.96
N ARG A 6 6.24 1.09 24.65
CA ARG A 6 4.80 0.80 24.73
C ARG A 6 4.18 1.66 25.81
N LYS A 7 3.02 2.23 25.50
CA LYS A 7 2.20 2.96 26.48
C LYS A 7 0.74 2.57 26.26
N GLY A 8 0.22 1.71 27.15
CA GLY A 8 -1.09 1.10 26.92
C GLY A 8 -1.09 0.24 25.67
N ASP A 9 -2.03 0.46 24.77
CA ASP A 9 -2.17 -0.26 23.50
C ASP A 9 -1.41 0.40 22.35
N ALA A 10 -0.71 1.49 22.62
CA ALA A 10 0.00 2.27 21.61
C ALA A 10 1.51 2.23 21.80
N VAL A 11 2.22 2.65 20.77
CA VAL A 11 3.66 2.87 20.82
C VAL A 11 3.91 4.37 20.75
N VAL A 12 4.70 4.89 21.69
CA VAL A 12 5.15 6.27 21.68
C VAL A 12 6.59 6.33 21.20
N HIS A 13 6.96 7.42 20.53
CA HIS A 13 8.32 7.62 20.06
C HIS A 13 8.78 9.05 20.29
N HIS A 14 10.06 9.19 20.60
CA HIS A 14 10.71 10.47 20.86
C HIS A 14 12.15 10.42 20.33
N THR A 15 12.67 11.58 20.01
CA THR A 15 14.09 11.73 19.67
C THR A 15 14.93 12.14 20.87
N ASN A 16 14.30 12.39 22.01
CA ASN A 16 14.92 12.83 23.27
C ASN A 16 14.40 11.99 24.42
N LEU A 17 15.32 11.34 25.15
CA LEU A 17 14.98 10.49 26.29
C LEU A 17 14.29 11.23 27.43
N GLU A 18 14.70 12.45 27.73
CA GLU A 18 14.07 13.24 28.78
C GLU A 18 12.62 13.57 28.43
N ALA A 19 12.36 13.92 27.17
CA ALA A 19 11.02 14.19 26.68
C ALA A 19 10.12 12.94 26.81
N MET A 20 10.65 11.77 26.48
CA MET A 20 9.91 10.51 26.64
C MET A 20 9.51 10.27 28.09
N ARG A 21 10.44 10.46 29.03
CA ARG A 21 10.19 10.26 30.45
C ARG A 21 9.20 11.28 31.02
N GLU A 22 9.35 12.54 30.63
CA GLU A 22 8.50 13.64 31.14
C GLU A 22 7.10 13.63 30.54
N MET A 23 6.99 13.43 29.23
CA MET A 23 5.72 13.51 28.53
C MET A 23 4.90 12.22 28.61
N ASP A 24 5.54 11.08 28.49
CA ASP A 24 4.86 9.80 28.47
C ASP A 24 5.10 8.93 29.70
N GLY A 25 6.08 9.28 30.53
CA GLY A 25 6.37 8.57 31.77
C GLY A 25 6.87 7.15 31.57
N VAL A 26 7.49 6.86 30.44
CA VAL A 26 7.99 5.51 30.09
C VAL A 26 9.48 5.54 29.77
N GLU A 27 10.11 4.38 29.93
CA GLU A 27 11.51 4.17 29.55
C GLU A 27 11.59 3.57 28.13
N PRO A 28 12.68 3.83 27.39
CA PRO A 28 12.80 3.29 26.05
C PRO A 28 12.93 1.77 26.06
N GLU A 29 12.18 1.11 25.18
CA GLU A 29 12.27 -0.34 24.99
C GLU A 29 13.02 -0.68 23.71
N MET A 30 13.13 0.28 22.77
CA MET A 30 13.80 0.12 21.48
C MET A 30 14.42 1.43 21.02
N GLU A 31 15.55 1.32 20.35
CA GLU A 31 16.24 2.45 19.69
C GLU A 31 16.50 2.09 18.24
N ILE A 32 16.21 3.02 17.34
CA ILE A 32 16.57 2.89 15.91
C ILE A 32 17.08 4.21 15.38
N SER A 33 17.76 4.18 14.24
CA SER A 33 18.20 5.41 13.59
C SER A 33 17.00 6.19 13.03
N ASN A 34 17.16 7.49 12.89
CA ASN A 34 16.14 8.33 12.28
C ASN A 34 15.84 7.88 10.85
N GLU A 35 16.87 7.49 10.10
CA GLU A 35 16.73 6.98 8.72
C GLU A 35 15.87 5.73 8.65
N GLU A 36 16.16 4.74 9.49
CA GLU A 36 15.39 3.49 9.54
C GLU A 36 13.93 3.74 9.89
N PHE A 37 13.69 4.65 10.83
CA PHE A 37 12.33 4.99 11.23
C PHE A 37 11.56 5.68 10.09
N GLU A 38 12.19 6.63 9.39
CA GLU A 38 11.58 7.31 8.25
C GLU A 38 11.34 6.37 7.06
N GLU A 39 12.29 5.49 6.75
CA GLU A 39 12.15 4.48 5.69
C GLU A 39 11.00 3.52 5.96
N ALA A 40 10.73 3.22 7.22
CA ALA A 40 9.61 2.38 7.63
C ALA A 40 8.26 3.11 7.65
N GLY A 41 8.23 4.41 7.34
CA GLY A 41 7.01 5.21 7.29
C GLY A 41 6.76 6.11 8.49
N GLY A 42 7.70 6.18 9.45
CA GLY A 42 7.63 7.06 10.60
C GLY A 42 6.58 6.67 11.65
N PHE A 43 6.20 5.39 11.72
CA PHE A 43 5.24 4.91 12.70
C PHE A 43 5.61 3.54 13.25
N ALA A 44 5.08 3.24 14.43
CA ALA A 44 5.26 1.95 15.06
C ALA A 44 3.96 1.55 15.77
N ARG A 45 3.78 0.25 15.98
CA ARG A 45 2.59 -0.31 16.63
C ARG A 45 2.94 -1.60 17.36
N ILE A 46 1.99 -2.13 18.08
CA ILE A 46 2.18 -3.38 18.83
C ILE A 46 1.57 -4.51 18.00
N ILE A 47 2.40 -5.51 17.66
CA ILE A 47 1.98 -6.74 17.01
C ILE A 47 2.51 -7.91 17.85
N ASP A 48 1.62 -8.80 18.27
CA ASP A 48 1.94 -9.96 19.11
C ASP A 48 2.69 -9.56 20.41
N GLY A 49 2.27 -8.43 21.01
CA GLY A 49 2.86 -7.91 22.24
C GLY A 49 4.22 -7.25 22.07
N LYS A 50 4.69 -7.08 20.85
CA LYS A 50 6.01 -6.49 20.54
C LYS A 50 5.88 -5.22 19.71
N ILE A 51 6.84 -4.33 19.85
CA ILE A 51 6.93 -3.13 19.00
C ILE A 51 7.32 -3.54 17.60
N PHE A 52 6.48 -3.19 16.64
CA PHE A 52 6.72 -3.41 15.20
C PHE A 52 6.79 -2.05 14.51
N ILE A 53 7.87 -1.82 13.77
CA ILE A 53 8.11 -0.56 13.08
C ILE A 53 7.67 -0.68 11.62
N GLY A 54 6.77 0.23 11.20
CA GLY A 54 6.31 0.29 9.83
C GLY A 54 5.24 -0.73 9.50
N LYS A 55 5.19 -1.09 8.21
CA LYS A 55 4.20 -2.02 7.66
C LYS A 55 4.74 -3.44 7.58
N THR A 56 3.86 -4.42 7.77
CA THR A 56 4.20 -5.83 7.55
C THR A 56 4.33 -6.10 6.05
N GLU A 57 4.99 -7.19 5.67
CA GLU A 57 5.08 -7.62 4.27
C GLU A 57 3.70 -7.81 3.64
N LYS A 58 2.77 -8.38 4.38
CA LYS A 58 1.39 -8.57 3.93
C LYS A 58 0.71 -7.23 3.60
N GLU A 59 0.90 -6.21 4.43
CA GLU A 59 0.36 -4.88 4.21
C GLU A 59 0.99 -4.19 3.00
N LYS A 60 2.30 -4.34 2.82
CA LYS A 60 3.03 -3.82 1.65
C LYS A 60 2.53 -4.47 0.37
N GLN A 61 2.36 -5.78 0.36
CA GLN A 61 1.84 -6.52 -0.79
C GLN A 61 0.41 -6.08 -1.14
N ARG A 62 -0.43 -5.85 -0.14
CA ARG A 62 -1.79 -5.36 -0.34
C ARG A 62 -1.79 -3.96 -0.97
N GLU A 63 -0.94 -3.07 -0.48
CA GLU A 63 -0.83 -1.72 -1.05
C GLU A 63 -0.33 -1.72 -2.49
N GLU A 64 0.66 -2.54 -2.80
CA GLU A 64 1.17 -2.71 -4.16
C GLU A 64 0.09 -3.25 -5.08
N ALA A 65 -0.68 -4.26 -4.62
CA ALA A 65 -1.79 -4.82 -5.39
C ALA A 65 -2.88 -3.77 -5.66
N GLU A 66 -3.26 -3.00 -4.66
CA GLU A 66 -4.26 -1.94 -4.80
C GLU A 66 -3.80 -0.84 -5.76
N ALA A 67 -2.52 -0.46 -5.72
CA ALA A 67 -1.94 0.52 -6.63
C ALA A 67 -1.97 0.02 -8.09
N GLU A 68 -1.62 -1.23 -8.31
CA GLU A 68 -1.66 -1.85 -9.65
C GLU A 68 -3.10 -1.94 -10.16
N ILE A 69 -4.05 -2.32 -9.30
CA ILE A 69 -5.48 -2.34 -9.65
C ILE A 69 -5.94 -0.96 -10.14
N ARG A 70 -5.60 0.10 -9.42
CA ARG A 70 -5.96 1.47 -9.82
C ARG A 70 -5.38 1.84 -11.18
N LEU A 71 -4.12 1.47 -11.42
CA LEU A 71 -3.45 1.73 -12.69
C LEU A 71 -4.13 1.00 -13.84
N LEU A 72 -4.45 -0.28 -13.65
CA LEU A 72 -5.12 -1.11 -14.66
C LEU A 72 -6.54 -0.63 -14.94
N LYS A 73 -7.28 -0.22 -13.92
CA LYS A 73 -8.62 0.37 -14.08
C LYS A 73 -8.57 1.68 -14.87
N ALA A 74 -7.54 2.50 -14.63
CA ALA A 74 -7.33 3.72 -15.41
C ALA A 74 -7.06 3.42 -16.88
N LYS A 75 -6.25 2.40 -17.18
CA LYS A 75 -6.00 1.95 -18.56
C LYS A 75 -7.27 1.46 -19.23
N LEU A 76 -8.12 0.71 -18.52
CA LEU A 76 -9.41 0.28 -19.04
C LEU A 76 -10.31 1.48 -19.35
N ALA A 77 -10.38 2.46 -18.46
CA ALA A 77 -11.17 3.66 -18.67
C ALA A 77 -10.71 4.46 -19.91
N GLU A 78 -9.41 4.59 -20.09
CA GLU A 78 -8.83 5.28 -21.26
C GLU A 78 -9.17 4.60 -22.59
N THR A 79 -9.42 3.30 -22.57
CA THR A 79 -9.68 2.49 -23.78
C THR A 79 -11.15 2.08 -23.94
N ASP A 80 -12.05 2.54 -23.08
CA ASP A 80 -13.49 2.22 -23.14
C ASP A 80 -14.16 2.72 -24.43
N TYR A 81 -13.61 3.77 -25.06
CA TYR A 81 -14.10 4.29 -26.34
C TYR A 81 -14.12 3.23 -27.46
N ILE A 82 -13.28 2.20 -27.36
CA ILE A 82 -13.19 1.12 -28.36
C ILE A 82 -14.52 0.37 -28.43
N ALA A 83 -15.10 0.02 -27.29
CA ALA A 83 -16.39 -0.66 -27.24
C ALA A 83 -17.50 0.20 -27.85
N ALA A 84 -17.49 1.51 -27.58
CA ALA A 84 -18.45 2.45 -28.15
C ALA A 84 -18.31 2.54 -29.67
N LYS A 85 -17.09 2.62 -30.22
CA LYS A 85 -16.85 2.65 -31.67
C LYS A 85 -17.34 1.39 -32.37
N ILE A 86 -17.13 0.23 -31.78
CA ILE A 86 -17.59 -1.04 -32.31
C ILE A 86 -19.12 -1.09 -32.30
N ALA A 87 -19.75 -0.70 -31.19
CA ALA A 87 -21.19 -0.68 -31.02
C ALA A 87 -21.88 0.27 -32.00
N GLU A 88 -21.27 1.42 -32.30
CA GLU A 88 -21.77 2.40 -33.25
C GLU A 88 -21.52 2.03 -34.73
N GLY A 89 -20.74 0.99 -34.98
CA GLY A 89 -20.40 0.55 -36.34
C GLY A 89 -19.29 1.38 -37.00
N SER A 90 -18.59 2.25 -36.26
CA SER A 90 -17.50 3.06 -36.77
C SER A 90 -16.16 2.31 -36.79
N ALA A 91 -16.09 1.16 -36.12
CA ALA A 91 -14.94 0.27 -36.15
C ALA A 91 -15.39 -1.18 -35.93
N THR A 92 -14.51 -2.13 -36.26
CA THR A 92 -14.76 -3.57 -36.02
C THR A 92 -13.87 -4.09 -34.91
N ALA A 93 -14.22 -5.27 -34.35
CA ALA A 93 -13.38 -5.94 -33.37
C ALA A 93 -11.99 -6.26 -33.92
N GLU A 94 -11.88 -6.54 -35.21
CA GLU A 94 -10.59 -6.80 -35.88
C GLU A 94 -9.66 -5.59 -35.88
N ASP A 95 -10.22 -4.39 -36.02
CA ASP A 95 -9.45 -3.14 -36.00
C ASP A 95 -8.72 -2.93 -34.66
N TYR A 96 -9.26 -3.48 -33.58
CA TYR A 96 -8.74 -3.33 -32.23
C TYR A 96 -8.38 -4.67 -31.56
N ALA A 97 -8.12 -5.72 -32.35
CA ALA A 97 -7.87 -7.07 -31.82
C ALA A 97 -6.78 -7.11 -30.74
N GLU A 98 -5.64 -6.43 -30.99
CA GLU A 98 -4.54 -6.38 -30.01
C GLU A 98 -4.95 -5.66 -28.73
N LYS A 99 -5.64 -4.54 -28.84
CA LYS A 99 -6.08 -3.76 -27.68
C LYS A 99 -7.15 -4.51 -26.89
N ILE A 100 -8.04 -5.22 -27.56
CA ILE A 100 -9.05 -6.05 -26.90
C ILE A 100 -8.37 -7.16 -26.08
N ALA A 101 -7.33 -7.80 -26.64
CA ALA A 101 -6.55 -8.82 -25.94
C ALA A 101 -5.85 -8.24 -24.70
N GLU A 102 -5.25 -7.04 -24.83
CA GLU A 102 -4.64 -6.34 -23.68
C GLU A 102 -5.67 -6.04 -22.61
N ARG A 103 -6.85 -5.56 -22.97
CA ARG A 103 -7.92 -5.24 -22.03
C ARG A 103 -8.39 -6.48 -21.26
N GLN A 104 -8.49 -7.61 -21.94
CA GLN A 104 -8.84 -8.90 -21.30
C GLN A 104 -7.77 -9.32 -20.32
N ALA A 105 -6.49 -9.17 -20.68
CA ALA A 105 -5.37 -9.44 -19.79
C ALA A 105 -5.38 -8.53 -18.56
N TRP A 106 -5.69 -7.24 -18.71
CA TRP A 106 -5.81 -6.29 -17.60
C TRP A 106 -6.92 -6.70 -16.64
N ARG A 107 -8.08 -7.15 -17.13
CA ARG A 107 -9.18 -7.63 -16.30
C ARG A 107 -8.81 -8.89 -15.52
N ALA A 108 -8.14 -9.83 -16.18
CA ALA A 108 -7.66 -11.04 -15.53
C ALA A 108 -6.67 -10.71 -14.41
N ARG A 109 -5.74 -9.77 -14.67
CA ARG A 109 -4.78 -9.33 -13.68
C ARG A 109 -5.44 -8.63 -12.49
N ILE A 110 -6.44 -7.79 -12.73
CA ILE A 110 -7.22 -7.15 -11.68
C ILE A 110 -7.86 -8.20 -10.77
N ASN A 111 -8.45 -9.25 -11.34
CA ASN A 111 -9.07 -10.32 -10.55
C ASN A 111 -8.06 -11.06 -9.69
N GLU A 112 -6.87 -11.35 -10.21
CA GLU A 112 -5.77 -11.94 -9.44
C GLU A 112 -5.35 -11.05 -8.27
N LEU A 113 -5.20 -9.75 -8.53
CA LEU A 113 -4.78 -8.78 -7.52
C LEU A 113 -5.84 -8.56 -6.46
N GLU A 114 -7.12 -8.59 -6.81
CA GLU A 114 -8.23 -8.49 -5.86
C GLU A 114 -8.24 -9.69 -4.91
N GLU A 115 -7.90 -10.88 -5.37
CA GLU A 115 -7.75 -12.05 -4.52
C GLU A 115 -6.58 -11.88 -3.53
N LEU A 116 -5.46 -11.30 -3.98
CA LEU A 116 -4.30 -11.05 -3.13
C LEU A 116 -4.54 -9.97 -2.08
N SER A 117 -5.40 -9.00 -2.37
CA SER A 117 -5.70 -7.88 -1.45
C SER A 117 -6.90 -8.13 -0.53
N ALA A 118 -7.56 -9.26 -0.71
CA ALA A 118 -8.73 -9.64 0.08
C ALA A 118 -8.37 -10.04 1.52
#